data_589570f43fbe2584300287e69c44b407
#
_entry.id   589570f43fbe2584300287e69c44b407
#
_cell.length_a   1.000
_cell.length_b   1.000
_cell.length_c   1.000
_cell.angle_alpha   90.00
_cell.angle_beta   90.00
_cell.angle_gamma   90.00
#
_symmetry.space_group_name_H-M   'P 1'
#
loop_
_entity.id
_entity.type
_entity.pdbx_description
1 polymer ?
#
loop_
_entity_poly.entity_id
_entity_poly.type
_entity_poly.pdbx_seq_one_letter_code
_entity_poly.pdbx_strand_id
1 'polypeptide(L)'
;MLIVSVGLMLCQKWFIYTVNHTTSLSGKVYVIKKGEPVQKGDLVGFLWQGQIKYPKDVIFVKIVSGVEGDRIVVKDRDVFINDKYIGRAKKQSADGKLQLEVISSQVIPKNEIFVSTPHKDSLDSRYAKVGTINKQYILGKAYEIF
;
A
#
# COMPACT_ATOMS: atom_id res chain seq x y z
N MET A 1 33.91 9.20 16.26
CA MET A 1 32.60 8.65 16.67
C MET A 1 31.46 9.65 16.60
N LEU A 2 31.66 10.94 16.91
CA LEU A 2 30.59 11.96 16.89
C LEU A 2 30.00 12.23 15.48
N ILE A 3 30.82 12.20 14.45
CA ILE A 3 30.43 12.50 13.03
C ILE A 3 29.51 11.40 12.47
N VAL A 4 29.75 10.14 12.85
CA VAL A 4 28.93 9.00 12.38
C VAL A 4 27.54 9.03 13.01
N SER A 5 27.44 9.40 14.30
CA SER A 5 26.15 9.48 15.00
C SER A 5 25.29 10.65 14.50
N VAL A 6 25.89 11.78 14.13
CA VAL A 6 25.17 12.92 13.52
C VAL A 6 24.68 12.56 12.12
N GLY A 7 25.48 11.85 11.33
CA GLY A 7 25.07 11.38 9.99
C GLY A 7 23.90 10.41 10.06
N LEU A 8 23.88 9.46 11.00
CA LEU A 8 22.77 8.54 11.22
C LEU A 8 21.49 9.25 11.69
N MET A 9 21.60 10.24 12.57
CA MET A 9 20.46 11.05 13.00
C MET A 9 19.86 11.90 11.84
N LEU A 10 20.70 12.45 10.99
CA LEU A 10 20.25 13.20 9.81
C LEU A 10 19.56 12.29 8.78
N CYS A 11 20.06 11.06 8.59
CA CYS A 11 19.43 10.08 7.73
C CYS A 11 18.00 9.70 8.21
N GLN A 12 17.80 9.51 9.51
CA GLN A 12 16.49 9.18 10.08
C GLN A 12 15.45 10.29 9.91
N LYS A 13 15.87 11.53 9.73
CA LYS A 13 14.97 12.65 9.47
C LYS A 13 14.27 12.52 8.10
N TRP A 14 14.97 11.97 7.11
CA TRP A 14 14.52 11.93 5.72
C TRP A 14 14.09 10.55 5.22
N PHE A 15 14.56 9.48 5.91
CA PHE A 15 14.36 8.11 5.48
C PHE A 15 13.81 7.23 6.61
N ILE A 16 12.93 6.30 6.23
CA ILE A 16 12.45 5.23 7.11
C ILE A 16 12.88 3.90 6.48
N TYR A 17 13.48 3.03 7.28
CA TYR A 17 13.76 1.65 6.87
C TYR A 17 12.67 0.75 7.42
N THR A 18 12.13 -0.11 6.57
CA THR A 18 11.10 -1.07 6.97
C THR A 18 11.40 -2.43 6.41
N VAL A 19 11.04 -3.46 7.17
CA VAL A 19 11.18 -4.86 6.77
C VAL A 19 9.82 -5.37 6.31
N ASN A 20 9.80 -6.01 5.16
CA ASN A 20 8.58 -6.66 4.68
C ASN A 20 8.39 -8.00 5.38
N HIS A 21 7.41 -8.09 6.24
CA HIS A 21 7.03 -9.32 6.93
C HIS A 21 6.03 -10.18 6.15
N THR A 22 5.65 -9.74 4.95
CA THR A 22 4.65 -10.43 4.12
C THR A 22 5.28 -10.87 2.79
N THR A 23 4.65 -11.84 2.14
CA THR A 23 5.04 -12.30 0.78
C THR A 23 4.40 -11.49 -0.33
N SER A 24 3.73 -10.38 -0.01
CA SER A 24 2.97 -9.59 -0.98
C SER A 24 3.83 -8.84 -1.99
N LEU A 25 5.08 -8.57 -1.65
CA LEU A 25 6.11 -8.02 -2.52
C LEU A 25 7.38 -8.86 -2.42
N SER A 26 8.21 -8.86 -3.45
CA SER A 26 9.44 -9.66 -3.53
C SER A 26 10.55 -9.19 -2.59
N GLY A 27 10.62 -7.89 -2.33
CA GLY A 27 11.66 -7.31 -1.49
C GLY A 27 11.48 -7.62 -0.01
N LYS A 28 12.59 -7.69 0.70
CA LYS A 28 12.62 -7.91 2.16
C LYS A 28 12.82 -6.63 2.94
N VAL A 29 13.61 -5.71 2.42
CA VAL A 29 13.91 -4.43 3.06
C VAL A 29 13.62 -3.29 2.11
N TYR A 30 12.91 -2.31 2.58
CA TYR A 30 12.57 -1.10 1.85
C TYR A 30 13.05 0.14 2.60
N VAL A 31 13.46 1.15 1.86
CA VAL A 31 13.67 2.50 2.37
C VAL A 31 12.54 3.39 1.83
N ILE A 32 11.95 4.17 2.72
CA ILE A 32 10.91 5.15 2.37
C ILE A 32 11.54 6.54 2.50
N LYS A 33 11.52 7.29 1.40
CA LYS A 33 11.93 8.69 1.40
C LYS A 33 10.74 9.54 1.82
N LYS A 34 10.79 10.08 3.03
CA LYS A 34 9.70 10.86 3.63
C LYS A 34 9.32 12.06 2.76
N GLY A 35 8.03 12.20 2.51
CA GLY A 35 7.47 13.32 1.77
C GLY A 35 7.73 13.32 0.27
N GLU A 36 8.42 12.32 -0.28
CA GLU A 36 8.58 12.20 -1.73
C GLU A 36 7.23 11.85 -2.37
N PRO A 37 6.76 12.65 -3.35
CA PRO A 37 5.51 12.36 -4.05
C PRO A 37 5.55 11.02 -4.77
N VAL A 38 4.41 10.34 -4.81
CA VAL A 38 4.24 9.06 -5.50
C VAL A 38 3.39 9.22 -6.74
N GLN A 39 3.70 8.43 -7.75
CA GLN A 39 2.97 8.32 -9.01
C GLN A 39 2.48 6.89 -9.19
N LYS A 40 1.53 6.71 -10.10
CA LYS A 40 1.06 5.38 -10.49
C LYS A 40 2.25 4.51 -10.95
N GLY A 41 2.37 3.32 -10.38
CA GLY A 41 3.47 2.39 -10.61
C GLY A 41 4.57 2.43 -9.54
N ASP A 42 4.64 3.49 -8.74
CA ASP A 42 5.62 3.60 -7.67
C ASP A 42 5.28 2.68 -6.49
N LEU A 43 6.31 2.30 -5.75
CA LEU A 43 6.12 1.76 -4.41
C LEU A 43 5.86 2.90 -3.42
N VAL A 44 4.90 2.71 -2.54
CA VAL A 44 4.51 3.67 -1.51
C VAL A 44 4.54 3.04 -0.14
N GLY A 45 5.16 3.72 0.81
CA GLY A 45 5.08 3.39 2.23
C GLY A 45 3.98 4.20 2.90
N PHE A 46 3.11 3.56 3.66
CA PHE A 46 2.02 4.21 4.36
C PHE A 46 1.69 3.54 5.70
N LEU A 47 1.02 4.28 6.57
CA LEU A 47 0.58 3.80 7.88
C LEU A 47 -0.75 3.06 7.74
N TRP A 48 -0.77 1.80 8.14
CA TRP A 48 -1.97 0.98 8.21
C TRP A 48 -2.92 1.52 9.29
N GLN A 49 -4.22 1.54 8.98
CA GLN A 49 -5.21 2.14 9.88
C GLN A 49 -5.91 1.13 10.80
N GLY A 50 -5.41 -0.10 10.87
CA GLY A 50 -5.95 -1.13 11.76
C GLY A 50 -7.26 -1.76 11.29
N GLN A 51 -7.58 -1.67 10.00
CA GLN A 51 -8.88 -2.12 9.46
C GLN A 51 -9.09 -3.63 9.53
N ILE A 52 -8.04 -4.39 9.24
CA ILE A 52 -8.08 -5.86 9.20
C ILE A 52 -6.73 -6.42 9.66
N LYS A 53 -6.77 -7.46 10.48
CA LYS A 53 -5.66 -8.37 10.82
C LYS A 53 -4.45 -7.73 11.51
N TYR A 54 -3.98 -6.58 11.05
CA TYR A 54 -2.78 -5.92 11.58
C TYR A 54 -3.14 -4.70 12.42
N PRO A 55 -2.36 -4.38 13.47
CA PRO A 55 -2.62 -3.22 14.30
C PRO A 55 -2.41 -1.91 13.53
N LYS A 56 -3.00 -0.84 14.06
CA LYS A 56 -2.81 0.51 13.53
C LYS A 56 -1.33 0.91 13.58
N ASP A 57 -0.94 1.77 12.64
CA ASP A 57 0.39 2.39 12.50
C ASP A 57 1.53 1.41 12.11
N VAL A 58 1.21 0.19 11.74
CA VAL A 58 2.17 -0.67 11.03
C VAL A 58 2.43 -0.09 9.64
N ILE A 59 3.68 -0.07 9.24
CA ILE A 59 4.07 0.42 7.92
C ILE A 59 3.85 -0.67 6.88
N PHE A 60 3.04 -0.36 5.87
CA PHE A 60 2.90 -1.19 4.67
C PHE A 60 3.59 -0.55 3.48
N VAL A 61 4.13 -1.40 2.61
CA VAL A 61 4.64 -1.01 1.29
C VAL A 61 3.80 -1.73 0.23
N LYS A 62 3.25 -0.97 -0.72
CA LYS A 62 2.42 -1.45 -1.82
C LYS A 62 2.74 -0.67 -3.09
N ILE A 63 2.18 -1.11 -4.22
CA ILE A 63 2.27 -0.40 -5.50
C ILE A 63 1.07 0.55 -5.62
N VAL A 64 1.32 1.78 -6.04
CA VAL A 64 0.27 2.73 -6.43
C VAL A 64 -0.32 2.28 -7.75
N SER A 65 -1.53 1.75 -7.73
CA SER A 65 -2.22 1.23 -8.92
C SER A 65 -3.27 2.19 -9.48
N GLY A 66 -3.69 3.17 -8.68
CA GLY A 66 -4.62 4.21 -9.09
C GLY A 66 -4.42 5.49 -8.28
N VAL A 67 -4.77 6.62 -8.90
CA VAL A 67 -4.70 7.96 -8.30
C VAL A 67 -6.04 8.66 -8.39
N GLU A 68 -6.19 9.81 -7.71
CA GLU A 68 -7.45 10.57 -7.75
C GLU A 68 -7.96 10.77 -9.18
N GLY A 69 -9.26 10.61 -9.36
CA GLY A 69 -9.92 10.70 -10.66
C GLY A 69 -9.92 9.42 -11.48
N ASP A 70 -9.07 8.44 -11.18
CA ASP A 70 -9.13 7.13 -11.81
C ASP A 70 -10.40 6.37 -11.40
N ARG A 71 -10.89 5.54 -12.29
CA ARG A 71 -12.13 4.79 -12.11
C ARG A 71 -11.85 3.38 -11.65
N ILE A 72 -12.36 3.02 -10.48
CA ILE A 72 -12.40 1.64 -9.99
C ILE A 72 -13.63 0.97 -10.59
N VAL A 73 -13.43 -0.10 -11.34
CA VAL A 73 -14.51 -0.91 -11.91
C VAL A 73 -14.41 -2.32 -11.36
N VAL A 74 -15.50 -2.82 -10.80
CA VAL A 74 -15.59 -4.17 -10.25
C VAL A 74 -16.59 -4.98 -11.04
N LYS A 75 -16.16 -6.14 -11.54
CA LYS A 75 -17.01 -7.12 -12.22
C LYS A 75 -16.92 -8.43 -11.45
N ASP A 76 -18.01 -8.80 -10.76
CA ASP A 76 -18.02 -9.83 -9.73
C ASP A 76 -17.00 -9.48 -8.64
N ARG A 77 -15.84 -10.06 -8.65
CA ARG A 77 -14.75 -9.76 -7.70
C ARG A 77 -13.45 -9.37 -8.41
N ASP A 78 -13.49 -9.24 -9.72
CA ASP A 78 -12.37 -8.77 -10.53
C ASP A 78 -12.33 -7.25 -10.52
N VAL A 79 -11.18 -6.70 -10.13
CA VAL A 79 -10.98 -5.26 -9.95
C VAL A 79 -10.13 -4.70 -11.06
N PHE A 80 -10.59 -3.60 -11.65
CA PHE A 80 -9.93 -2.87 -12.73
C PHE A 80 -9.75 -1.42 -12.30
N ILE A 81 -8.64 -0.81 -12.67
CA ILE A 81 -8.43 0.63 -12.61
C ILE A 81 -8.42 1.16 -14.04
N ASN A 82 -9.39 2.03 -14.34
CA ASN A 82 -9.77 2.36 -15.70
C ASN A 82 -10.05 1.02 -16.43
N ASP A 83 -9.35 0.69 -17.50
CA ASP A 83 -9.53 -0.58 -18.21
C ASP A 83 -8.47 -1.65 -17.90
N LYS A 84 -7.56 -1.34 -16.96
CA LYS A 84 -6.46 -2.24 -16.59
C LYS A 84 -6.87 -3.18 -15.47
N TYR A 85 -6.74 -4.49 -15.71
CA TYR A 85 -6.95 -5.51 -14.68
C TYR A 85 -5.90 -5.42 -13.57
N ILE A 86 -6.37 -5.36 -12.34
CA ILE A 86 -5.51 -5.26 -11.14
C ILE A 86 -5.41 -6.60 -10.43
N GLY A 87 -6.52 -7.29 -10.28
CA GLY A 87 -6.57 -8.58 -9.59
C GLY A 87 -7.96 -8.92 -9.08
N ARG A 88 -8.12 -10.16 -8.65
CA ARG A 88 -9.36 -10.65 -8.07
C ARG A 88 -9.34 -10.55 -6.55
N ALA A 89 -10.38 -9.98 -5.98
CA ALA A 89 -10.58 -9.97 -4.54
C ALA A 89 -11.15 -11.32 -4.07
N LYS A 90 -10.48 -11.95 -3.11
CA LYS A 90 -10.94 -13.22 -2.53
C LYS A 90 -12.15 -13.03 -1.62
N LYS A 91 -12.97 -14.07 -1.46
CA LYS A 91 -14.12 -14.07 -0.53
C LYS A 91 -13.68 -14.17 0.93
N GLN A 92 -12.52 -14.74 1.18
CA GLN A 92 -11.99 -14.92 2.53
C GLN A 92 -10.46 -14.84 2.56
N SER A 93 -9.89 -14.57 3.75
CA SER A 93 -8.45 -14.55 3.95
C SER A 93 -7.81 -15.91 3.66
N ALA A 94 -6.47 -15.93 3.47
CA ALA A 94 -5.74 -17.16 3.16
C ALA A 94 -5.93 -18.27 4.21
N ASP A 95 -6.09 -17.89 5.48
CA ASP A 95 -6.35 -18.80 6.59
C ASP A 95 -7.85 -19.15 6.77
N GLY A 96 -8.73 -18.61 5.94
CA GLY A 96 -10.18 -18.83 5.99
C GLY A 96 -10.91 -18.17 7.16
N LYS A 97 -10.23 -17.42 8.02
CA LYS A 97 -10.81 -16.86 9.26
C LYS A 97 -11.60 -15.58 9.06
N LEU A 98 -11.31 -14.84 8.01
CA LEU A 98 -11.95 -13.55 7.73
C LEU A 98 -12.73 -13.60 6.42
N GLN A 99 -13.98 -13.13 6.47
CA GLN A 99 -14.76 -12.85 5.27
C GLN A 99 -14.35 -11.48 4.72
N LEU A 100 -14.11 -11.40 3.42
CA LEU A 100 -13.59 -10.23 2.74
C LEU A 100 -14.56 -9.75 1.67
N GLU A 101 -15.02 -8.50 1.80
CA GLU A 101 -15.84 -7.83 0.80
C GLU A 101 -14.95 -7.10 -0.21
N VAL A 102 -15.30 -7.20 -1.49
CA VAL A 102 -14.63 -6.45 -2.55
C VAL A 102 -15.03 -4.97 -2.46
N ILE A 103 -14.10 -4.10 -2.84
CA ILE A 103 -14.38 -2.66 -2.96
C ILE A 103 -15.52 -2.41 -3.97
N SER A 104 -16.31 -1.36 -3.77
CA SER A 104 -17.33 -0.96 -4.74
C SER A 104 -16.74 -0.19 -5.92
N SER A 105 -17.39 -0.28 -7.07
CA SER A 105 -17.07 0.55 -8.24
C SER A 105 -17.27 2.02 -7.88
N GLN A 106 -16.25 2.84 -8.11
CA GLN A 106 -16.25 4.26 -7.75
C GLN A 106 -15.11 4.99 -8.47
N VAL A 107 -15.13 6.30 -8.44
CA VAL A 107 -13.99 7.15 -8.80
C VAL A 107 -13.11 7.32 -7.56
N ILE A 108 -11.80 7.24 -7.70
CA ILE A 108 -10.87 7.45 -6.59
C ILE A 108 -11.01 8.91 -6.13
N PRO A 109 -11.35 9.13 -4.83
CA PRO A 109 -11.58 10.47 -4.32
C PRO A 109 -10.33 11.35 -4.36
N LYS A 110 -10.55 12.66 -4.25
CA LYS A 110 -9.47 13.64 -4.08
C LYS A 110 -8.60 13.29 -2.86
N ASN A 111 -7.29 13.43 -3.02
CA ASN A 111 -6.30 13.12 -1.97
C ASN A 111 -6.27 11.65 -1.54
N GLU A 112 -6.70 10.74 -2.40
CA GLU A 112 -6.62 9.31 -2.14
C GLU A 112 -5.93 8.57 -3.28
N ILE A 113 -5.37 7.41 -2.97
CA ILE A 113 -4.75 6.50 -3.93
C ILE A 113 -5.30 5.09 -3.75
N PHE A 114 -5.24 4.31 -4.80
CA PHE A 114 -5.51 2.88 -4.77
C PHE A 114 -4.18 2.12 -4.76
N VAL A 115 -4.00 1.24 -3.80
CA VAL A 115 -2.78 0.43 -3.67
C VAL A 115 -3.07 -1.05 -3.84
N SER A 116 -2.15 -1.75 -4.47
CA SER A 116 -2.24 -3.19 -4.65
C SER A 116 -0.87 -3.85 -4.78
N THR A 117 -0.86 -5.17 -4.83
CA THR A 117 0.30 -5.96 -5.26
C THR A 117 -0.18 -7.09 -6.17
N PRO A 118 0.71 -7.69 -6.97
CA PRO A 118 0.37 -8.85 -7.80
C PRO A 118 0.00 -10.09 -6.99
N HIS A 119 0.37 -10.14 -5.72
CA HIS A 119 0.14 -11.32 -4.89
C HIS A 119 -1.35 -11.51 -4.59
N LYS A 120 -1.86 -12.73 -4.82
CA LYS A 120 -3.28 -13.07 -4.70
C LYS A 120 -3.82 -12.93 -3.26
N ASP A 121 -2.98 -13.10 -2.25
CA ASP A 121 -3.37 -13.04 -0.83
C ASP A 121 -3.06 -11.68 -0.16
N SER A 122 -2.62 -10.70 -0.95
CA SER A 122 -2.35 -9.37 -0.42
C SER A 122 -3.62 -8.70 0.07
N LEU A 123 -3.58 -8.17 1.29
CA LEU A 123 -4.61 -7.25 1.79
C LEU A 123 -4.29 -5.84 1.31
N ASP A 124 -5.14 -5.31 0.45
CA ASP A 124 -4.94 -4.02 -0.19
C ASP A 124 -6.27 -3.38 -0.61
N SER A 125 -6.22 -2.34 -1.42
CA SER A 125 -7.40 -1.56 -1.82
C SER A 125 -8.46 -2.34 -2.60
N ARG A 126 -8.19 -3.57 -3.02
CA ARG A 126 -9.22 -4.45 -3.60
C ARG A 126 -10.34 -4.78 -2.61
N TYR A 127 -10.10 -4.61 -1.32
CA TYR A 127 -11.06 -4.94 -0.26
C TYR A 127 -11.70 -3.70 0.33
N ALA A 128 -13.03 -3.75 0.53
CA ALA A 128 -13.84 -2.64 1.01
C ALA A 128 -13.34 -2.08 2.36
N LYS A 129 -12.93 -2.95 3.28
CA LYS A 129 -12.43 -2.52 4.60
C LYS A 129 -11.08 -1.79 4.53
N VAL A 130 -10.27 -2.05 3.53
CA VAL A 130 -9.03 -1.31 3.29
C VAL A 130 -9.34 -0.01 2.57
N GLY A 131 -10.07 -0.11 1.46
CA GLY A 131 -10.44 1.03 0.65
C GLY A 131 -9.27 1.74 0.00
N THR A 132 -9.52 2.93 -0.48
CA THR A 132 -8.48 3.84 -0.96
C THR A 132 -7.74 4.46 0.23
N ILE A 133 -6.48 4.79 0.05
CA ILE A 133 -5.61 5.30 1.10
C ILE A 133 -5.52 6.83 1.00
N ASN A 134 -5.91 7.52 2.07
CA ASN A 134 -5.79 8.97 2.14
C ASN A 134 -4.31 9.40 2.22
N LYS A 135 -3.96 10.43 1.48
CA LYS A 135 -2.58 10.95 1.40
C LYS A 135 -1.99 11.35 2.76
N GLN A 136 -2.83 11.69 3.75
CA GLN A 136 -2.35 11.98 5.11
C GLN A 136 -1.62 10.80 5.77
N TYR A 137 -1.90 9.57 5.36
CA TYR A 137 -1.27 8.36 5.89
C TYR A 137 -0.06 7.92 5.07
N ILE A 138 0.23 8.57 3.96
CA ILE A 138 1.36 8.26 3.10
C ILE A 138 2.64 8.84 3.71
N LEU A 139 3.63 7.99 3.89
CA LEU A 139 4.94 8.38 4.39
C LEU A 139 5.84 8.92 3.28
N GLY A 140 5.78 8.31 2.11
CA GLY A 140 6.57 8.69 0.96
C GLY A 140 6.78 7.55 -0.03
N LYS A 141 7.59 7.82 -1.04
CA LYS A 141 7.99 6.82 -2.03
C LYS A 141 8.94 5.80 -1.41
N ALA A 142 8.68 4.53 -1.68
CA ALA A 142 9.49 3.43 -1.19
C ALA A 142 10.42 2.88 -2.29
N TYR A 143 11.56 2.40 -1.86
CA TYR A 143 12.57 1.79 -2.71
C TYR A 143 12.98 0.45 -2.11
N GLU A 144 13.03 -0.58 -2.94
CA GLU A 144 13.56 -1.88 -2.54
C GLU A 144 15.07 -1.81 -2.43
N ILE A 145 15.62 -2.23 -1.28
CA ILE A 145 17.06 -2.27 -1.06
C ILE A 145 17.56 -3.72 -1.13
N PHE A 146 16.74 -4.66 -0.61
CA PHE A 146 17.15 -6.05 -0.46
C PHE A 146 15.99 -7.03 -0.59
#